data_bb9751cb44eac275dc39922ba8470d57
#
_entry.id   bb9751cb44eac275dc39922ba8470d57
#
_cell.length_a   1.000
_cell.length_b   1.000
_cell.length_c   1.000
_cell.angle_alpha   90.00
_cell.angle_beta   90.00
_cell.angle_gamma   90.00
#
_symmetry.space_group_name_H-M   'P 1'
#
loop_
_entity.id
_entity.type
_entity.pdbx_description
1 polymer ?
#
loop_
_entity_poly.entity_id
_entity_poly.type
_entity_poly.pdbx_seq_one_letter_code
_entity_poly.pdbx_strand_id
1 'polypeptide(L)'
;MNGNNLSFNNLDWFSPEERFNQPGSFAIVEDHQIKAILAATPENPSTAWLRFYHVDRRSDHAKCFANLIGAAKNTLQKMGARGLFALAPYSWLESLLLAEGFKPADTIVTLQRDFPVQSTPENDDEIVIREMTQRDLVVVEEIDAAAFEPAWQLNPVSLERTYHRTAWHSVALLEREIVGYQMSTSIFDTAHLARLAVHPRYQHRGLGRRLAQDMLETFSAFGVTSFSVNTQSSNASSLALYQSLQYQRENHDILVMSLDI
;
A
#
# COMPACT_ATOMS: atom_id res chain seq x y z
N MET A 1 -23.00 -13.41 -22.64
CA MET A 1 -22.48 -12.77 -21.43
C MET A 1 -22.56 -11.28 -21.67
N ASN A 2 -23.44 -10.58 -20.91
CA ASN A 2 -23.48 -9.10 -20.98
C ASN A 2 -22.21 -8.58 -20.34
N GLY A 3 -21.18 -8.28 -21.17
CA GLY A 3 -19.91 -7.79 -20.69
C GLY A 3 -20.10 -6.35 -20.14
N ASN A 4 -19.84 -6.18 -18.87
CA ASN A 4 -19.62 -4.85 -18.30
C ASN A 4 -18.18 -4.44 -18.58
N ASN A 5 -17.91 -3.12 -18.62
CA ASN A 5 -16.54 -2.63 -18.58
C ASN A 5 -15.86 -3.23 -17.35
N LEU A 6 -14.63 -3.72 -17.50
CA LEU A 6 -13.82 -4.15 -16.36
C LEU A 6 -12.87 -3.03 -16.00
N SER A 7 -12.81 -2.72 -14.71
CA SER A 7 -11.90 -1.69 -14.21
C SER A 7 -11.28 -2.15 -12.90
N PHE A 8 -9.99 -1.95 -12.80
CA PHE A 8 -9.19 -2.12 -11.59
C PHE A 8 -8.41 -0.85 -11.33
N ASN A 9 -8.47 -0.37 -10.12
CA ASN A 9 -7.65 0.73 -9.62
C ASN A 9 -7.08 0.32 -8.27
N ASN A 10 -5.76 0.23 -8.20
CA ASN A 10 -5.09 0.06 -6.92
C ASN A 10 -5.21 1.38 -6.16
N LEU A 11 -5.82 1.34 -4.99
CA LEU A 11 -5.91 2.49 -4.10
C LEU A 11 -4.51 2.87 -3.63
N ASP A 12 -3.93 3.85 -4.32
CA ASP A 12 -2.65 4.44 -3.95
C ASP A 12 -2.76 5.97 -3.89
N TRP A 13 -1.64 6.63 -3.68
CA TRP A 13 -1.56 8.08 -3.47
C TRP A 13 -1.59 8.91 -4.76
N PHE A 14 -1.74 8.26 -5.92
CA PHE A 14 -1.75 8.91 -7.23
C PHE A 14 -3.11 8.80 -7.90
N SER A 15 -3.53 9.85 -8.60
CA SER A 15 -4.69 9.76 -9.48
C SER A 15 -4.36 8.92 -10.72
N PRO A 16 -5.37 8.35 -11.40
CA PRO A 16 -5.16 7.66 -12.68
C PRO A 16 -4.42 8.52 -13.71
N GLU A 17 -4.72 9.80 -13.81
CA GLU A 17 -4.08 10.73 -14.76
C GLU A 17 -2.59 10.89 -14.48
N GLU A 18 -2.20 10.94 -13.20
CA GLU A 18 -0.81 11.01 -12.80
C GLU A 18 -0.07 9.72 -13.13
N ARG A 19 -0.75 8.56 -13.02
CA ARG A 19 -0.18 7.26 -13.40
C ARG A 19 0.01 7.13 -14.89
N PHE A 20 -0.91 7.63 -15.72
CA PHE A 20 -0.79 7.55 -17.19
C PHE A 20 0.38 8.34 -17.76
N ASN A 21 0.90 9.31 -17.04
CA ASN A 21 2.09 10.05 -17.43
C ASN A 21 3.40 9.38 -17.00
N GLN A 22 3.33 8.20 -16.36
CA GLN A 22 4.52 7.46 -15.90
C GLN A 22 4.91 6.36 -16.90
N PRO A 23 6.21 5.97 -16.94
CA PRO A 23 6.66 4.83 -17.72
C PRO A 23 5.91 3.56 -17.34
N GLY A 24 5.60 2.70 -18.33
CA GLY A 24 4.83 1.48 -18.12
C GLY A 24 3.31 1.66 -18.28
N SER A 25 2.87 2.86 -18.71
CA SER A 25 1.47 3.14 -19.00
C SER A 25 1.21 3.10 -20.50
N PHE A 26 0.18 2.37 -20.93
CA PHE A 26 -0.16 2.12 -22.32
C PHE A 26 -1.67 2.10 -22.53
N ALA A 27 -2.10 2.47 -23.74
CA ALA A 27 -3.49 2.41 -24.16
C ALA A 27 -3.64 1.76 -25.53
N ILE A 28 -4.74 1.05 -25.75
CA ILE A 28 -5.20 0.58 -27.05
C ILE A 28 -6.27 1.57 -27.52
N VAL A 29 -6.04 2.17 -28.70
CA VAL A 29 -6.96 3.14 -29.30
C VAL A 29 -7.40 2.60 -30.67
N GLU A 30 -8.71 2.51 -30.89
CA GLU A 30 -9.34 2.13 -32.15
C GLU A 30 -10.44 3.16 -32.46
N ASP A 31 -10.52 3.62 -33.70
CA ASP A 31 -11.51 4.60 -34.14
C ASP A 31 -11.59 5.85 -33.23
N HIS A 32 -10.44 6.39 -32.86
CA HIS A 32 -10.29 7.51 -31.89
C HIS A 32 -10.90 7.28 -30.48
N GLN A 33 -11.15 6.05 -30.13
CA GLN A 33 -11.67 5.68 -28.79
C GLN A 33 -10.67 4.79 -28.06
N ILE A 34 -10.50 5.07 -26.77
CA ILE A 34 -9.72 4.19 -25.90
C ILE A 34 -10.53 2.92 -25.64
N LYS A 35 -9.99 1.77 -26.07
CA LYS A 35 -10.58 0.44 -25.85
C LYS A 35 -10.06 -0.22 -24.60
N ALA A 36 -8.80 -0.01 -24.28
CA ALA A 36 -8.22 -0.48 -23.04
C ALA A 36 -7.06 0.43 -22.63
N ILE A 37 -6.79 0.48 -21.34
CA ILE A 37 -5.68 1.25 -20.79
C ILE A 37 -5.13 0.52 -19.57
N LEU A 38 -3.80 0.53 -19.41
CA LEU A 38 -3.09 -0.11 -18.31
C LEU A 38 -1.97 0.82 -17.84
N ALA A 39 -1.79 0.91 -16.52
CA ALA A 39 -0.63 1.53 -15.91
C ALA A 39 0.05 0.52 -14.97
N ALA A 40 1.29 0.14 -15.31
CA ALA A 40 2.18 -0.63 -14.48
C ALA A 40 3.44 0.19 -14.24
N THR A 41 3.57 0.77 -13.05
CA THR A 41 4.57 1.81 -12.78
C THR A 41 5.66 1.32 -11.84
N PRO A 42 6.92 1.77 -12.04
CA PRO A 42 8.01 1.44 -11.12
C PRO A 42 7.77 2.09 -9.76
N GLU A 43 8.04 1.36 -8.69
CA GLU A 43 8.06 1.90 -7.32
C GLU A 43 9.49 2.14 -6.84
N ASN A 44 10.39 1.26 -7.25
CA ASN A 44 11.84 1.40 -7.04
C ASN A 44 12.59 0.81 -8.26
N PRO A 45 13.93 0.88 -8.33
CA PRO A 45 14.69 0.42 -9.50
C PRO A 45 14.47 -1.05 -9.86
N SER A 46 14.07 -1.91 -8.92
CA SER A 46 13.94 -3.36 -9.14
C SER A 46 12.51 -3.86 -9.21
N THR A 47 11.51 -3.05 -8.80
CA THR A 47 10.11 -3.50 -8.68
C THR A 47 9.13 -2.50 -9.29
N ALA A 48 8.07 -3.06 -9.86
CA ALA A 48 6.94 -2.30 -10.42
C ALA A 48 5.61 -2.91 -9.96
N TRP A 49 4.56 -2.11 -10.02
CA TRP A 49 3.22 -2.54 -9.65
C TRP A 49 2.22 -2.23 -10.76
N LEU A 50 1.32 -3.18 -11.05
CA LEU A 50 0.09 -2.91 -11.79
C LEU A 50 -0.81 -2.02 -10.93
N ARG A 51 -1.03 -0.78 -11.36
CA ARG A 51 -1.78 0.23 -10.61
C ARG A 51 -3.17 0.45 -11.14
N PHE A 52 -3.34 0.32 -12.43
CA PHE A 52 -4.62 0.56 -13.10
C PHE A 52 -4.79 -0.36 -14.30
N TYR A 53 -6.01 -0.82 -14.51
CA TYR A 53 -6.44 -1.47 -15.75
C TYR A 53 -7.91 -1.17 -16.01
N HIS A 54 -8.22 -0.79 -17.24
CA HIS A 54 -9.58 -0.62 -17.72
C HIS A 54 -9.70 -1.18 -19.13
N VAL A 55 -10.83 -1.84 -19.44
CA VAL A 55 -11.14 -2.35 -20.77
C VAL A 55 -12.62 -2.20 -21.06
N ASP A 56 -12.90 -1.73 -22.30
CA ASP A 56 -14.28 -1.63 -22.83
C ASP A 56 -14.92 -3.01 -22.92
N ARG A 57 -16.20 -3.09 -22.55
CA ARG A 57 -17.00 -4.33 -22.52
C ARG A 57 -17.08 -5.09 -23.85
N ARG A 58 -16.86 -4.40 -24.98
CA ARG A 58 -16.93 -4.95 -26.33
C ARG A 58 -15.59 -5.49 -26.83
N SER A 59 -14.53 -5.19 -26.14
CA SER A 59 -13.18 -5.62 -26.49
C SER A 59 -12.91 -7.05 -26.01
N ASP A 60 -11.96 -7.71 -26.66
CA ASP A 60 -11.40 -8.96 -26.15
C ASP A 60 -10.49 -8.67 -24.96
N HIS A 61 -11.01 -8.92 -23.76
CA HIS A 61 -10.36 -8.56 -22.50
C HIS A 61 -9.00 -9.26 -22.33
N ALA A 62 -8.89 -10.53 -22.71
CA ALA A 62 -7.65 -11.29 -22.59
C ALA A 62 -6.59 -10.74 -23.54
N LYS A 63 -6.96 -10.52 -24.81
CA LYS A 63 -6.06 -9.97 -25.81
C LYS A 63 -5.61 -8.53 -25.49
N CYS A 64 -6.53 -7.69 -25.02
CA CYS A 64 -6.18 -6.33 -24.59
C CYS A 64 -5.21 -6.35 -23.41
N PHE A 65 -5.45 -7.18 -22.40
CA PHE A 65 -4.59 -7.30 -21.25
C PHE A 65 -3.19 -7.80 -21.63
N ALA A 66 -3.11 -8.88 -22.42
CA ALA A 66 -1.86 -9.46 -22.89
C ALA A 66 -0.99 -8.45 -23.65
N ASN A 67 -1.60 -7.69 -24.56
CA ASN A 67 -0.89 -6.66 -25.33
C ASN A 67 -0.35 -5.55 -24.44
N LEU A 68 -1.17 -5.03 -23.54
CA LEU A 68 -0.79 -3.91 -22.67
C LEU A 68 0.25 -4.32 -21.63
N ILE A 69 0.06 -5.47 -20.97
CA ILE A 69 1.00 -5.95 -19.96
C ILE A 69 2.35 -6.33 -20.60
N GLY A 70 2.33 -6.89 -21.82
CA GLY A 70 3.54 -7.18 -22.59
C GLY A 70 4.34 -5.93 -22.91
N ALA A 71 3.67 -4.85 -23.35
CA ALA A 71 4.32 -3.57 -23.59
C ALA A 71 4.89 -2.96 -22.30
N ALA A 72 4.13 -3.02 -21.21
CA ALA A 72 4.58 -2.56 -19.90
C ALA A 72 5.80 -3.33 -19.41
N LYS A 73 5.80 -4.67 -19.46
CA LYS A 73 6.94 -5.52 -19.11
C LYS A 73 8.21 -5.11 -19.84
N ASN A 74 8.13 -4.99 -21.18
CA ASN A 74 9.28 -4.62 -22.01
C ASN A 74 9.87 -3.25 -21.61
N THR A 75 9.02 -2.29 -21.24
CA THR A 75 9.47 -0.97 -20.78
C THR A 75 10.11 -1.04 -19.40
N LEU A 76 9.48 -1.73 -18.47
CA LEU A 76 9.94 -1.87 -17.10
C LEU A 76 11.27 -2.63 -17.01
N GLN A 77 11.44 -3.71 -17.81
CA GLN A 77 12.71 -4.44 -17.92
C GLN A 77 13.86 -3.53 -18.38
N LYS A 78 13.63 -2.67 -19.39
CA LYS A 78 14.64 -1.69 -19.86
C LYS A 78 15.00 -0.66 -18.80
N MET A 79 14.10 -0.42 -17.83
CA MET A 79 14.34 0.45 -16.68
C MET A 79 15.01 -0.26 -15.52
N GLY A 80 15.24 -1.57 -15.61
CA GLY A 80 15.91 -2.37 -14.59
C GLY A 80 14.98 -3.10 -13.62
N ALA A 81 13.66 -3.02 -13.79
CA ALA A 81 12.72 -3.79 -12.99
C ALA A 81 12.92 -5.31 -13.24
N ARG A 82 12.86 -6.08 -12.17
CA ARG A 82 12.99 -7.54 -12.16
C ARG A 82 11.72 -8.24 -11.69
N GLY A 83 10.85 -7.52 -10.98
CA GLY A 83 9.58 -8.01 -10.47
C GLY A 83 8.44 -7.06 -10.80
N LEU A 84 7.34 -7.62 -11.29
CA LEU A 84 6.08 -6.93 -11.51
C LEU A 84 5.03 -7.55 -10.59
N PHE A 85 4.43 -6.71 -9.73
CA PHE A 85 3.44 -7.11 -8.74
C PHE A 85 2.06 -6.58 -9.10
N ALA A 86 1.03 -7.28 -8.63
CA ALA A 86 -0.37 -6.84 -8.77
C ALA A 86 -1.20 -7.29 -7.56
N LEU A 87 -2.13 -6.45 -7.13
CA LEU A 87 -3.24 -6.89 -6.29
C LEU A 87 -4.34 -7.47 -7.17
N ALA A 88 -4.91 -8.60 -6.77
CA ALA A 88 -6.00 -9.27 -7.48
C ALA A 88 -7.27 -9.35 -6.59
N PRO A 89 -7.99 -8.21 -6.39
CA PRO A 89 -9.20 -8.19 -5.59
C PRO A 89 -10.41 -8.80 -6.31
N TYR A 90 -10.28 -9.11 -7.59
CA TYR A 90 -11.36 -9.63 -8.43
C TYR A 90 -10.90 -10.90 -9.16
N SER A 91 -11.74 -11.93 -9.20
CA SER A 91 -11.46 -13.19 -9.89
C SER A 91 -11.17 -13.03 -11.39
N TRP A 92 -11.81 -12.05 -12.06
CA TRP A 92 -11.52 -11.76 -13.46
C TRP A 92 -10.10 -11.24 -13.68
N LEU A 93 -9.59 -10.42 -12.76
CA LEU A 93 -8.22 -9.89 -12.84
C LEU A 93 -7.21 -10.99 -12.50
N GLU A 94 -7.47 -11.78 -11.48
CA GLU A 94 -6.67 -12.96 -11.14
C GLU A 94 -6.51 -13.88 -12.35
N SER A 95 -7.61 -14.19 -13.05
CA SER A 95 -7.58 -15.03 -14.26
C SER A 95 -6.70 -14.44 -15.38
N LEU A 96 -6.76 -13.13 -15.62
CA LEU A 96 -5.92 -12.45 -16.58
C LEU A 96 -4.44 -12.47 -16.17
N LEU A 97 -4.14 -12.24 -14.90
CA LEU A 97 -2.78 -12.28 -14.37
C LEU A 97 -2.17 -13.69 -14.48
N LEU A 98 -2.94 -14.73 -14.11
CA LEU A 98 -2.50 -16.13 -14.24
C LEU A 98 -2.21 -16.50 -15.70
N ALA A 99 -3.02 -16.05 -16.65
CA ALA A 99 -2.81 -16.28 -18.09
C ALA A 99 -1.51 -15.67 -18.60
N GLU A 100 -1.05 -14.57 -17.99
CA GLU A 100 0.21 -13.88 -18.32
C GLU A 100 1.41 -14.36 -17.48
N GLY A 101 1.25 -15.45 -16.73
CA GLY A 101 2.31 -16.13 -15.99
C GLY A 101 2.59 -15.56 -14.59
N PHE A 102 1.75 -14.68 -14.08
CA PHE A 102 1.84 -14.29 -12.67
C PHE A 102 1.55 -15.48 -11.76
N LYS A 103 2.17 -15.46 -10.59
CA LYS A 103 1.99 -16.47 -9.55
C LYS A 103 1.55 -15.82 -8.24
N PRO A 104 0.75 -16.52 -7.41
CA PRO A 104 0.48 -16.08 -6.05
C PRO A 104 1.79 -15.88 -5.27
N ALA A 105 1.95 -14.73 -4.64
CA ALA A 105 3.14 -14.37 -3.85
C ALA A 105 2.82 -14.18 -2.37
N ASP A 106 1.69 -13.53 -2.05
CA ASP A 106 1.23 -13.28 -0.68
C ASP A 106 -0.28 -12.98 -0.70
N THR A 107 -0.83 -12.66 0.45
CA THR A 107 -2.21 -12.20 0.63
C THR A 107 -2.22 -10.99 1.54
N ILE A 108 -2.88 -9.92 1.13
CA ILE A 108 -3.18 -8.79 2.01
C ILE A 108 -4.44 -9.12 2.79
N VAL A 109 -4.33 -9.02 4.10
CA VAL A 109 -5.44 -9.16 5.04
C VAL A 109 -5.80 -7.80 5.60
N THR A 110 -7.10 -7.54 5.72
CA THR A 110 -7.63 -6.36 6.38
C THR A 110 -7.99 -6.73 7.82
N LEU A 111 -7.54 -5.89 8.75
CA LEU A 111 -7.93 -6.00 10.15
C LEU A 111 -8.70 -4.73 10.53
N GLN A 112 -9.76 -4.90 11.32
CA GLN A 112 -10.60 -3.83 11.81
C GLN A 112 -10.75 -3.90 13.31
N ARG A 113 -10.91 -2.74 13.90
CA ARG A 113 -11.25 -2.57 15.30
C ARG A 113 -12.33 -1.50 15.41
N ASP A 114 -13.41 -1.82 16.09
CA ASP A 114 -14.43 -0.86 16.47
C ASP A 114 -14.22 -0.46 17.94
N PHE A 115 -14.68 0.75 18.28
CA PHE A 115 -14.59 1.40 19.60
C PHE A 115 -13.25 2.08 19.94
N PRO A 116 -13.34 3.23 20.63
CA PRO A 116 -12.18 3.98 21.09
C PRO A 116 -11.33 3.17 22.08
N VAL A 117 -10.05 3.43 22.05
CA VAL A 117 -9.11 2.86 23.03
C VAL A 117 -9.35 3.52 24.37
N GLN A 118 -9.53 2.73 25.42
CA GLN A 118 -9.20 3.23 26.74
C GLN A 118 -7.67 3.29 26.83
N SER A 119 -7.14 4.50 26.87
CA SER A 119 -5.70 4.72 27.05
C SER A 119 -5.25 4.06 28.36
N THR A 120 -4.46 3.02 28.26
CA THR A 120 -3.62 2.58 29.37
C THR A 120 -2.30 3.32 29.19
N PRO A 121 -1.94 4.22 30.09
CA PRO A 121 -0.63 4.85 30.04
C PRO A 121 0.43 3.78 30.30
N GLU A 122 1.03 3.27 29.23
CA GLU A 122 2.32 2.59 29.32
C GLU A 122 3.36 3.72 29.44
N ASN A 123 3.74 4.03 30.67
CA ASN A 123 4.84 4.94 30.95
C ASN A 123 6.16 4.23 30.65
N ASP A 124 6.57 4.29 29.40
CA ASP A 124 7.97 4.07 29.04
C ASP A 124 8.54 5.46 28.72
N ASP A 125 9.22 6.04 29.70
CA ASP A 125 9.79 7.39 29.62
C ASP A 125 10.90 7.52 28.56
N GLU A 126 11.36 6.39 28.02
CA GLU A 126 12.41 6.35 26.99
C GLU A 126 11.86 6.59 25.58
N ILE A 127 10.59 6.26 25.31
CA ILE A 127 9.96 6.37 23.99
C ILE A 127 9.13 7.65 23.91
N VAL A 128 9.56 8.59 23.07
CA VAL A 128 8.83 9.83 22.79
C VAL A 128 8.11 9.73 21.44
N ILE A 129 6.80 9.93 21.44
CA ILE A 129 6.02 10.09 20.21
C ILE A 129 5.77 11.58 19.97
N ARG A 130 6.01 12.06 18.76
CA ARG A 130 5.65 13.42 18.35
C ARG A 130 5.11 13.46 16.93
N GLU A 131 4.40 14.50 16.59
CA GLU A 131 3.99 14.78 15.23
C GLU A 131 5.21 14.79 14.29
N MET A 132 5.05 14.15 13.13
CA MET A 132 6.05 14.15 12.05
C MET A 132 6.03 15.49 11.33
N THR A 133 7.19 16.00 11.00
CA THR A 133 7.35 17.17 10.14
C THR A 133 7.92 16.77 8.78
N GLN A 134 7.77 17.63 7.78
CA GLN A 134 8.34 17.38 6.45
C GLN A 134 9.87 17.16 6.48
N ARG A 135 10.56 17.76 7.46
CA ARG A 135 12.02 17.58 7.63
C ARG A 135 12.40 16.17 8.06
N ASP A 136 11.48 15.46 8.69
CA ASP A 136 11.71 14.09 9.15
C ASP A 136 11.67 13.08 8.01
N LEU A 137 11.11 13.43 6.84
CA LEU A 137 10.95 12.53 5.70
C LEU A 137 12.25 11.89 5.24
N VAL A 138 13.38 12.58 5.36
CA VAL A 138 14.70 12.02 5.01
C VAL A 138 15.03 10.79 5.87
N VAL A 139 14.81 10.87 7.18
CA VAL A 139 15.06 9.75 8.10
C VAL A 139 13.96 8.69 7.96
N VAL A 140 12.72 9.11 7.70
CA VAL A 140 11.59 8.21 7.47
C VAL A 140 11.80 7.36 6.22
N GLU A 141 12.40 7.90 5.15
CA GLU A 141 12.79 7.16 3.94
C GLU A 141 13.81 6.05 4.26
N GLU A 142 14.82 6.35 5.06
CA GLU A 142 15.82 5.35 5.50
C GLU A 142 15.17 4.24 6.34
N ILE A 143 14.25 4.58 7.22
CA ILE A 143 13.50 3.62 8.03
C ILE A 143 12.60 2.75 7.15
N ASP A 144 11.88 3.35 6.19
CA ASP A 144 11.02 2.64 5.24
C ASP A 144 11.83 1.63 4.42
N ALA A 145 12.93 2.08 3.83
CA ALA A 145 13.82 1.23 3.04
C ALA A 145 14.45 0.08 3.85
N ALA A 146 14.70 0.30 5.15
CA ALA A 146 15.26 -0.73 6.03
C ALA A 146 14.21 -1.72 6.54
N ALA A 147 12.96 -1.28 6.73
CA ALA A 147 11.90 -2.06 7.35
C ALA A 147 11.09 -2.91 6.37
N PHE A 148 11.01 -2.51 5.11
CA PHE A 148 10.22 -3.21 4.09
C PHE A 148 11.07 -3.90 3.04
N GLU A 149 10.57 -5.03 2.54
CA GLU A 149 11.13 -5.66 1.35
C GLU A 149 10.92 -4.76 0.11
N PRO A 150 11.79 -4.89 -0.92
CA PRO A 150 11.75 -4.00 -2.09
C PRO A 150 10.38 -3.81 -2.74
N ALA A 151 9.56 -4.87 -2.81
CA ALA A 151 8.21 -4.77 -3.37
C ALA A 151 7.29 -3.82 -2.60
N TRP A 152 7.56 -3.58 -1.32
CA TRP A 152 6.72 -2.81 -0.41
C TRP A 152 7.31 -1.47 0.01
N GLN A 153 8.55 -1.17 -0.38
CA GLN A 153 9.18 0.14 -0.12
C GLN A 153 8.47 1.25 -0.88
N LEU A 154 8.33 2.40 -0.24
CA LEU A 154 7.89 3.61 -0.93
C LEU A 154 9.11 4.38 -1.45
N ASN A 155 9.03 4.82 -2.71
CA ASN A 155 10.02 5.77 -3.21
C ASN A 155 9.80 7.16 -2.57
N PRO A 156 10.79 8.08 -2.62
CA PRO A 156 10.69 9.39 -1.99
C PRO A 156 9.46 10.19 -2.40
N VAL A 157 9.05 10.10 -3.68
CA VAL A 157 7.86 10.80 -4.20
C VAL A 157 6.58 10.22 -3.63
N SER A 158 6.48 8.88 -3.56
CA SER A 158 5.35 8.19 -2.95
C SER A 158 5.25 8.49 -1.45
N LEU A 159 6.40 8.53 -0.76
CA LEU A 159 6.46 8.83 0.67
C LEU A 159 6.03 10.27 0.97
N GLU A 160 6.53 11.25 0.23
CA GLU A 160 6.13 12.65 0.36
C GLU A 160 4.64 12.84 0.07
N ARG A 161 4.10 12.17 -0.95
CA ARG A 161 2.66 12.18 -1.23
C ARG A 161 1.85 11.57 -0.09
N THR A 162 2.29 10.44 0.45
CA THR A 162 1.64 9.82 1.59
C THR A 162 1.57 10.81 2.76
N TYR A 163 2.68 11.48 3.08
CA TYR A 163 2.73 12.52 4.10
C TYR A 163 1.68 13.62 3.88
N HIS A 164 1.59 14.17 2.66
CA HIS A 164 0.64 15.25 2.35
C HIS A 164 -0.83 14.82 2.25
N ARG A 165 -1.11 13.53 2.07
CA ARG A 165 -2.47 12.99 1.94
C ARG A 165 -2.99 12.27 3.17
N THR A 166 -2.14 12.06 4.16
CA THR A 166 -2.56 11.51 5.46
C THR A 166 -3.07 12.61 6.38
N ALA A 167 -4.03 12.24 7.24
CA ALA A 167 -4.65 13.16 8.19
C ALA A 167 -3.87 13.28 9.50
N TRP A 168 -3.12 12.23 9.86
CA TRP A 168 -2.25 12.19 11.02
C TRP A 168 -0.99 11.38 10.72
N HIS A 169 0.14 11.88 11.20
CA HIS A 169 1.43 11.23 11.05
C HIS A 169 2.32 11.56 12.24
N SER A 170 3.01 10.56 12.76
CA SER A 170 3.91 10.71 13.91
C SER A 170 5.18 9.88 13.77
N VAL A 171 6.19 10.28 14.52
CA VAL A 171 7.48 9.60 14.64
C VAL A 171 7.71 9.16 16.09
N ALA A 172 8.37 8.03 16.23
CA ALA A 172 8.86 7.52 17.52
C ALA A 172 10.35 7.83 17.66
N LEU A 173 10.71 8.44 18.76
CA LEU A 173 12.09 8.74 19.13
C LEU A 173 12.51 7.83 20.28
N LEU A 174 13.73 7.31 20.18
CA LEU A 174 14.48 6.67 21.26
C LEU A 174 15.83 7.38 21.36
N GLU A 175 16.23 7.80 22.56
CA GLU A 175 17.48 8.57 22.76
C GLU A 175 17.64 9.78 21.83
N ARG A 176 16.53 10.45 21.47
CA ARG A 176 16.41 11.58 20.52
C ARG A 176 16.60 11.22 19.03
N GLU A 177 16.82 9.97 18.68
CA GLU A 177 16.87 9.51 17.30
C GLU A 177 15.48 9.05 16.84
N ILE A 178 15.07 9.39 15.62
CA ILE A 178 13.85 8.88 15.01
C ILE A 178 14.11 7.43 14.60
N VAL A 179 13.32 6.50 15.16
CA VAL A 179 13.52 5.05 14.99
C VAL A 179 12.29 4.35 14.42
N GLY A 180 11.18 5.05 14.26
CA GLY A 180 9.95 4.53 13.67
C GLY A 180 8.98 5.65 13.32
N TYR A 181 7.97 5.31 12.52
CA TYR A 181 6.95 6.26 12.10
C TYR A 181 5.62 5.59 11.80
N GLN A 182 4.55 6.37 11.80
CA GLN A 182 3.25 5.99 11.25
C GLN A 182 2.65 7.12 10.43
N MET A 183 1.80 6.77 9.46
CA MET A 183 0.97 7.69 8.67
C MET A 183 -0.43 7.10 8.53
N SER A 184 -1.46 7.90 8.78
CA SER A 184 -2.85 7.44 8.84
C SER A 184 -3.81 8.40 8.16
N THR A 185 -4.82 7.85 7.52
CA THR A 185 -5.93 8.60 6.91
C THR A 185 -7.15 8.55 7.79
N SER A 186 -8.05 9.52 7.62
CA SER A 186 -9.37 9.50 8.25
C SER A 186 -10.42 10.01 7.29
N ILE A 187 -11.58 9.35 7.26
CA ILE A 187 -12.75 9.74 6.48
C ILE A 187 -13.97 9.53 7.38
N PHE A 188 -14.70 10.60 7.69
CA PHE A 188 -15.86 10.59 8.60
C PHE A 188 -15.49 10.00 9.97
N ASP A 189 -16.12 8.89 10.35
CA ASP A 189 -15.98 8.18 11.62
C ASP A 189 -14.98 7.00 11.56
N THR A 190 -14.22 6.89 10.46
CA THR A 190 -13.25 5.82 10.23
C THR A 190 -11.84 6.36 10.07
N ALA A 191 -10.85 5.63 10.57
CA ALA A 191 -9.43 5.89 10.33
C ALA A 191 -8.72 4.62 9.83
N HIS A 192 -7.72 4.82 8.97
CA HIS A 192 -6.92 3.75 8.42
C HIS A 192 -5.43 4.00 8.66
N LEU A 193 -4.77 3.04 9.31
CA LEU A 193 -3.32 3.03 9.46
C LEU A 193 -2.69 2.63 8.11
N ALA A 194 -2.32 3.64 7.34
CA ALA A 194 -1.84 3.46 5.97
C ALA A 194 -0.39 2.98 5.92
N ARG A 195 0.42 3.40 6.89
CA ARG A 195 1.84 3.01 6.95
C ARG A 195 2.32 3.02 8.40
N LEU A 196 3.05 1.97 8.79
CA LEU A 196 3.75 1.90 10.08
C LEU A 196 5.05 1.15 9.88
N ALA A 197 6.16 1.73 10.32
CA ALA A 197 7.46 1.05 10.31
C ALA A 197 8.29 1.43 11.54
N VAL A 198 9.07 0.46 11.98
CA VAL A 198 10.14 0.62 12.98
C VAL A 198 11.42 0.07 12.37
N HIS A 199 12.49 0.84 12.45
CA HIS A 199 13.79 0.41 11.94
C HIS A 199 14.19 -0.93 12.57
N PRO A 200 14.68 -1.93 11.81
CA PRO A 200 14.90 -3.30 12.28
C PRO A 200 15.75 -3.42 13.56
N ARG A 201 16.72 -2.53 13.74
CA ARG A 201 17.59 -2.50 14.95
C ARG A 201 16.84 -2.16 16.25
N TYR A 202 15.65 -1.55 16.14
CA TYR A 202 14.87 -1.06 17.27
C TYR A 202 13.52 -1.78 17.44
N GLN A 203 13.24 -2.78 16.60
CA GLN A 203 12.03 -3.61 16.73
C GLN A 203 12.01 -4.39 18.05
N HIS A 204 10.83 -4.91 18.39
CA HIS A 204 10.57 -5.67 19.61
C HIS A 204 10.77 -4.90 20.94
N ARG A 205 10.74 -3.56 20.88
CA ARG A 205 10.83 -2.66 22.04
C ARG A 205 9.53 -1.88 22.29
N GLY A 206 8.39 -2.34 21.78
CA GLY A 206 7.10 -1.66 21.99
C GLY A 206 6.83 -0.45 21.07
N LEU A 207 7.82 0.01 20.27
CA LEU A 207 7.71 1.22 19.42
C LEU A 207 6.53 1.18 18.43
N GLY A 208 6.33 0.05 17.75
CA GLY A 208 5.20 -0.10 16.81
C GLY A 208 3.84 -0.04 17.52
N ARG A 209 3.75 -0.55 18.75
CA ARG A 209 2.56 -0.45 19.59
C ARG A 209 2.28 0.99 19.98
N ARG A 210 3.30 1.74 20.42
CA ARG A 210 3.17 3.16 20.81
C ARG A 210 2.74 4.03 19.63
N LEU A 211 3.30 3.81 18.43
CA LEU A 211 2.88 4.51 17.21
C LEU A 211 1.43 4.21 16.81
N ALA A 212 1.02 2.94 16.89
CA ALA A 212 -0.36 2.57 16.59
C ALA A 212 -1.34 3.11 17.65
N GLN A 213 -0.96 3.13 18.94
CA GLN A 213 -1.74 3.73 20.01
C GLN A 213 -1.90 5.24 19.84
N ASP A 214 -0.83 5.95 19.50
CA ASP A 214 -0.87 7.39 19.20
C ASP A 214 -1.92 7.72 18.12
N MET A 215 -1.96 6.94 17.05
CA MET A 215 -2.99 7.08 16.02
C MET A 215 -4.40 6.82 16.56
N LEU A 216 -4.57 5.73 17.30
CA LEU A 216 -5.87 5.39 17.89
C LEU A 216 -6.37 6.47 18.85
N GLU A 217 -5.52 6.97 19.74
CA GLU A 217 -5.85 8.01 20.71
C GLU A 217 -6.17 9.34 20.03
N THR A 218 -5.34 9.74 19.07
CA THR A 218 -5.54 10.98 18.32
C THR A 218 -6.89 10.99 17.62
N PHE A 219 -7.20 9.97 16.83
CA PHE A 219 -8.46 9.94 16.09
C PHE A 219 -9.67 9.70 16.99
N SER A 220 -9.54 8.92 18.07
CA SER A 220 -10.61 8.75 19.06
C SER A 220 -11.00 10.08 19.71
N ALA A 221 -10.03 10.97 19.97
CA ALA A 221 -10.29 12.31 20.50
C ALA A 221 -11.10 13.20 19.52
N PHE A 222 -11.04 12.90 18.23
CA PHE A 222 -11.86 13.54 17.19
C PHE A 222 -13.17 12.80 16.88
N GLY A 223 -13.52 11.76 17.64
CA GLY A 223 -14.79 11.04 17.51
C GLY A 223 -14.79 9.90 16.51
N VAL A 224 -13.62 9.48 16.01
CA VAL A 224 -13.49 8.28 15.18
C VAL A 224 -13.78 7.05 16.04
N THR A 225 -14.58 6.13 15.49
CA THR A 225 -15.03 4.92 16.21
C THR A 225 -14.62 3.62 15.53
N SER A 226 -14.16 3.66 14.29
CA SER A 226 -13.73 2.48 13.54
C SER A 226 -12.33 2.67 12.98
N PHE A 227 -11.47 1.68 13.15
CA PHE A 227 -10.06 1.72 12.79
C PHE A 227 -9.70 0.50 11.97
N SER A 228 -8.98 0.69 10.88
CA SER A 228 -8.55 -0.40 10.01
C SER A 228 -7.06 -0.35 9.70
N VAL A 229 -6.52 -1.48 9.31
CA VAL A 229 -5.16 -1.63 8.81
C VAL A 229 -5.08 -2.80 7.85
N ASN A 230 -4.20 -2.69 6.86
CA ASN A 230 -3.86 -3.77 5.95
C ASN A 230 -2.44 -4.26 6.22
N THR A 231 -2.24 -5.58 6.17
CA THR A 231 -0.90 -6.16 6.24
C THR A 231 -0.82 -7.46 5.44
N GLN A 232 0.38 -7.93 5.18
CA GLN A 232 0.59 -9.23 4.54
C GLN A 232 0.24 -10.36 5.51
N SER A 233 -0.39 -11.43 5.00
CA SER A 233 -0.70 -12.62 5.79
C SER A 233 0.56 -13.33 6.31
N SER A 234 1.69 -13.15 5.64
CA SER A 234 3.01 -13.64 6.04
C SER A 234 3.67 -12.80 7.15
N ASN A 235 3.20 -11.56 7.41
CA ASN A 235 3.79 -10.65 8.40
C ASN A 235 3.32 -10.96 9.83
N ALA A 236 3.89 -12.02 10.43
CA ALA A 236 3.51 -12.48 11.77
C ALA A 236 3.69 -11.40 12.86
N SER A 237 4.72 -10.54 12.72
CA SER A 237 5.00 -9.45 13.67
C SER A 237 3.87 -8.41 13.68
N SER A 238 3.45 -7.94 12.52
CA SER A 238 2.34 -6.99 12.39
C SER A 238 1.02 -7.60 12.83
N LEU A 239 0.74 -8.86 12.46
CA LEU A 239 -0.47 -9.56 12.91
C LEU A 239 -0.54 -9.66 14.43
N ALA A 240 0.56 -10.04 15.10
CA ALA A 240 0.63 -10.10 16.56
C ALA A 240 0.42 -8.71 17.21
N LEU A 241 1.03 -7.67 16.63
CA LEU A 241 0.85 -6.29 17.07
C LEU A 241 -0.64 -5.89 17.02
N TYR A 242 -1.29 -6.02 15.87
CA TYR A 242 -2.68 -5.61 15.71
C TYR A 242 -3.65 -6.46 16.53
N GLN A 243 -3.40 -7.76 16.65
CA GLN A 243 -4.18 -8.63 17.55
C GLN A 243 -4.05 -8.16 19.02
N SER A 244 -2.85 -7.77 19.48
CA SER A 244 -2.63 -7.24 20.82
C SER A 244 -3.33 -5.90 21.07
N LEU A 245 -3.63 -5.15 20.00
CA LEU A 245 -4.43 -3.93 19.99
C LEU A 245 -5.92 -4.20 19.71
N GLN A 246 -6.37 -5.45 19.81
CA GLN A 246 -7.77 -5.88 19.66
C GLN A 246 -8.35 -5.68 18.24
N TYR A 247 -7.51 -5.58 17.21
CA TYR A 247 -7.98 -5.68 15.84
C TYR A 247 -8.40 -7.12 15.52
N GLN A 248 -9.45 -7.25 14.75
CA GLN A 248 -9.98 -8.52 14.26
C GLN A 248 -9.85 -8.59 12.74
N ARG A 249 -9.55 -9.77 12.21
CA ARG A 249 -9.42 -9.97 10.77
C ARG A 249 -10.79 -9.96 10.11
N GLU A 250 -10.91 -9.19 9.03
CA GLU A 250 -12.04 -9.20 8.13
C GLU A 250 -11.97 -10.34 7.11
N ASN A 251 -13.11 -10.68 6.50
CA ASN A 251 -13.20 -11.75 5.50
C ASN A 251 -12.94 -11.27 4.05
N HIS A 252 -12.11 -10.24 3.87
CA HIS A 252 -11.83 -9.66 2.56
C HIS A 252 -10.32 -9.67 2.31
N ASP A 253 -9.83 -10.84 1.95
CA ASP A 253 -8.43 -11.03 1.60
C ASP A 253 -8.19 -10.62 0.14
N ILE A 254 -7.05 -9.98 -0.15
CA ILE A 254 -6.64 -9.60 -1.49
C ILE A 254 -5.37 -10.35 -1.85
N LEU A 255 -5.43 -11.17 -2.89
CA LEU A 255 -4.28 -11.92 -3.37
C LEU A 255 -3.24 -10.96 -3.98
N VAL A 256 -1.99 -11.16 -3.60
CA VAL A 256 -0.82 -10.51 -4.22
C VAL A 256 -0.25 -11.46 -5.24
N MET A 257 -0.13 -11.00 -6.47
CA MET A 257 0.44 -11.75 -7.58
C MET A 257 1.77 -11.14 -7.97
N SER A 258 2.73 -11.97 -8.36
CA SER A 258 4.04 -11.54 -8.84
C SER A 258 4.44 -12.22 -10.14
N LEU A 259 5.23 -11.53 -10.93
CA LEU A 259 5.82 -12.02 -12.16
C LEU A 259 7.29 -11.56 -12.21
N ASP A 260 8.21 -12.50 -12.40
CA ASP A 260 9.60 -12.19 -12.73
C ASP A 260 9.67 -11.66 -14.16
N ILE A 261 10.32 -10.52 -14.35
CA ILE A 261 10.42 -9.85 -15.65
C ILE A 261 11.87 -9.49 -16.01
#